data_8edb225a858fd17c8bd2dc58242d45fd
#
_entry.id   8edb225a858fd17c8bd2dc58242d45fd
#
_cell.length_a   1.000
_cell.length_b   1.000
_cell.length_c   1.000
_cell.angle_alpha   90.00
_cell.angle_beta   90.00
_cell.angle_gamma   90.00
#
_symmetry.space_group_name_H-M   'P 1'
#
loop_
_entity.id
_entity.type
_entity.pdbx_description
1 polymer ?
#
loop_
_entity_poly.entity_id
_entity_poly.type
_entity_poly.pdbx_seq_one_letter_code
_entity_poly.pdbx_strand_id
1 'polypeptide(L)'
;FRPPFPCAPCAGGKRTPGQIRRGHRSSAYGCRIEKGNIRMNRDLPKLFDEFVDARKNGFLAAKEFKENGGKLAGCLCSYTPQELLDAGNIAAIGLCGTSNETIPDAEKVLPKNLCPLIKGTYGFAVTEKCPYTYFSDIIIGETTCDGKKKMYELLNEIKETYVMQLPQGQDRPYARDIWYEEVCLLKKKLEEKFGITITDEDLRRAVRVRNEQRKALCEMYELQALCPPPMRGTEMMLALQKGTFTFDLQQQISNIKELVNEAKAAYERGERPVPFGGRKRQFDDRRGRPPAHPGD
;
A
#
# COMPACT_ATOMS: atom_id res chain seq x y z
N PHE A 1 -20.04 -5.19 -21.59
CA PHE A 1 -19.59 -3.82 -21.25
C PHE A 1 -18.08 -3.77 -21.35
N ARG A 2 -17.56 -3.15 -22.39
CA ARG A 2 -16.12 -2.85 -22.47
C ARG A 2 -15.88 -1.60 -21.63
N PRO A 3 -14.87 -1.58 -20.73
CA PRO A 3 -14.49 -0.34 -20.06
C PRO A 3 -13.93 0.62 -21.12
N PRO A 4 -14.33 1.89 -21.13
CA PRO A 4 -13.70 2.89 -21.96
C PRO A 4 -12.38 3.30 -21.27
N PHE A 5 -11.34 3.24 -22.02
CA PHE A 5 -9.97 3.69 -21.86
C PHE A 5 -8.92 2.59 -21.60
N PRO A 6 -8.14 2.30 -22.64
CA PRO A 6 -6.87 1.63 -22.47
C PRO A 6 -5.85 2.63 -21.90
N CYS A 7 -5.11 2.23 -20.88
CA CYS A 7 -3.81 2.85 -20.62
C CYS A 7 -3.00 2.80 -21.92
N ALA A 8 -2.38 3.91 -22.29
CA ALA A 8 -1.52 3.96 -23.45
C ALA A 8 -0.47 2.86 -23.36
N PRO A 9 -0.26 2.06 -24.41
CA PRO A 9 0.72 1.01 -24.38
C PRO A 9 2.12 1.63 -24.39
N CYS A 10 2.95 1.27 -23.41
CA CYS A 10 4.38 1.34 -23.60
C CYS A 10 4.71 0.62 -24.90
N ALA A 11 5.35 1.28 -25.84
CA ALA A 11 5.65 0.78 -27.17
C ALA A 11 6.40 -0.55 -27.10
N GLY A 12 5.67 -1.65 -27.22
CA GLY A 12 6.17 -3.01 -27.28
C GLY A 12 6.40 -3.43 -28.74
N GLY A 13 7.64 -3.36 -29.20
CA GLY A 13 8.04 -3.96 -30.47
C GLY A 13 7.79 -5.46 -30.46
N LYS A 14 7.13 -5.96 -31.49
CA LYS A 14 6.93 -7.39 -31.79
C LYS A 14 8.28 -8.10 -31.84
N ARG A 15 8.52 -9.10 -31.00
CA ARG A 15 9.66 -10.01 -31.12
C ARG A 15 9.18 -11.34 -31.63
N THR A 16 9.72 -11.74 -32.75
CA THR A 16 9.65 -13.11 -33.32
C THR A 16 10.49 -14.06 -32.45
N PRO A 17 10.10 -15.34 -32.30
CA PRO A 17 10.88 -16.33 -31.56
C PRO A 17 12.06 -16.82 -32.38
N GLY A 18 13.26 -16.54 -31.94
CA GLY A 18 14.47 -17.08 -32.52
C GLY A 18 15.73 -16.40 -32.02
N GLN A 19 16.57 -17.18 -31.35
CA GLN A 19 17.95 -16.90 -30.94
C GLN A 19 18.14 -16.24 -29.54
N ILE A 20 18.25 -17.12 -28.55
CA ILE A 20 18.91 -16.82 -27.27
C ILE A 20 20.43 -16.73 -27.55
N ARG A 21 20.93 -15.53 -27.72
CA ARG A 21 22.37 -15.25 -27.51
C ARG A 21 22.54 -14.64 -26.14
N ARG A 22 23.24 -15.38 -25.25
CA ARG A 22 23.75 -14.86 -23.97
C ARG A 22 24.74 -13.73 -24.28
N GLY A 23 24.30 -12.51 -24.18
CA GLY A 23 25.14 -11.31 -24.16
C GLY A 23 24.98 -10.65 -22.82
N HIS A 24 26.02 -10.75 -21.98
CA HIS A 24 26.16 -9.84 -20.84
C HIS A 24 26.18 -8.40 -21.39
N ARG A 25 25.07 -7.70 -21.28
CA ARG A 25 25.06 -6.24 -21.28
C ARG A 25 24.76 -5.79 -19.87
N SER A 26 25.81 -5.42 -19.17
CA SER A 26 25.71 -4.52 -18.04
C SER A 26 25.03 -3.24 -18.53
N SER A 27 23.73 -3.11 -18.30
CA SER A 27 23.03 -1.84 -18.41
C SER A 27 23.48 -1.00 -17.22
N ALA A 28 24.62 -0.32 -17.42
CA ALA A 28 25.04 0.74 -16.56
C ALA A 28 24.04 1.91 -16.77
N TYR A 29 23.00 2.00 -15.96
CA TYR A 29 22.42 3.27 -15.61
C TYR A 29 23.42 3.98 -14.70
N GLY A 30 24.54 4.34 -15.29
CA GLY A 30 25.54 5.19 -14.65
C GLY A 30 25.00 6.61 -14.63
N CYS A 31 24.24 6.97 -13.60
CA CYS A 31 24.05 8.36 -13.26
C CYS A 31 25.42 8.93 -12.91
N ARG A 32 26.04 9.61 -13.86
CA ARG A 32 27.30 10.32 -13.64
C ARG A 32 26.97 11.52 -12.77
N ILE A 33 27.12 11.38 -11.45
CA ILE A 33 27.00 12.48 -10.50
C ILE A 33 28.16 13.43 -10.82
N GLU A 34 27.89 14.52 -11.51
CA GLU A 34 28.85 15.62 -11.58
C GLU A 34 29.09 16.12 -10.15
N LYS A 35 30.38 16.27 -9.78
CA LYS A 35 30.82 16.76 -8.47
C LYS A 35 30.56 18.27 -8.34
N GLY A 36 29.30 18.69 -8.54
CA GLY A 36 28.84 20.01 -8.17
C GLY A 36 28.38 19.97 -6.71
N ASN A 37 28.60 21.04 -5.97
CA ASN A 37 28.24 21.20 -4.55
C ASN A 37 26.84 20.68 -4.25
N ILE A 38 26.73 19.41 -3.88
CA ILE A 38 25.49 18.82 -3.38
C ILE A 38 25.26 19.40 -2.00
N ARG A 39 24.30 20.29 -1.85
CA ARG A 39 23.84 20.71 -0.52
C ARG A 39 23.33 19.48 0.22
N MET A 40 24.15 19.02 1.17
CA MET A 40 23.94 17.77 1.91
C MET A 40 22.90 17.89 3.03
N ASN A 41 22.29 19.05 3.21
CA ASN A 41 21.39 19.33 4.31
C ASN A 41 20.05 19.80 3.75
N ARG A 42 19.19 18.83 3.43
CA ARG A 42 17.79 19.08 3.14
C ARG A 42 16.96 18.55 4.29
N ASP A 43 16.22 19.41 4.94
CA ASP A 43 15.13 19.01 5.81
C ASP A 43 14.08 18.28 4.97
N LEU A 44 13.48 17.24 5.53
CA LEU A 44 12.34 16.58 4.91
C LEU A 44 11.24 17.60 4.68
N PRO A 45 10.49 17.53 3.56
CA PRO A 45 9.30 18.34 3.39
C PRO A 45 8.43 18.25 4.66
N LYS A 46 7.91 19.37 5.14
CA LYS A 46 7.06 19.42 6.36
C LYS A 46 5.93 18.41 6.34
N LEU A 47 5.41 18.14 5.15
CA LEU A 47 4.38 17.14 4.94
C LEU A 47 4.82 15.71 5.32
N PHE A 48 6.12 15.39 5.27
CA PHE A 48 6.61 14.09 5.77
C PHE A 48 6.47 13.95 7.28
N ASP A 49 6.62 15.04 8.03
CA ASP A 49 6.40 15.03 9.48
C ASP A 49 4.94 14.79 9.80
N GLU A 50 4.02 15.38 9.04
CA GLU A 50 2.59 15.12 9.15
C GLU A 50 2.24 13.64 8.88
N PHE A 51 2.85 13.03 7.84
CA PHE A 51 2.68 11.60 7.59
C PHE A 51 3.25 10.72 8.71
N VAL A 52 4.30 11.12 9.40
CA VAL A 52 4.81 10.39 10.59
C VAL A 52 3.82 10.47 11.73
N ASP A 53 3.27 11.64 11.99
CA ASP A 53 2.34 11.86 13.08
C ASP A 53 0.92 11.31 12.77
N ALA A 54 0.51 11.23 11.50
CA ALA A 54 -0.79 10.66 11.10
C ALA A 54 -1.02 9.25 11.65
N ARG A 55 0.03 8.44 11.84
CA ARG A 55 -0.10 7.12 12.47
C ARG A 55 -0.36 7.21 13.98
N LYS A 56 0.28 8.15 14.68
CA LYS A 56 0.06 8.41 16.10
C LYS A 56 -1.32 9.02 16.32
N ASN A 57 -1.69 9.95 15.46
CA ASN A 57 -2.96 10.66 15.52
C ASN A 57 -4.10 9.87 14.87
N GLY A 58 -3.79 8.87 14.05
CA GLY A 58 -4.78 8.05 13.36
C GLY A 58 -5.74 7.33 14.30
N PHE A 59 -5.30 7.01 15.52
CA PHE A 59 -6.18 6.47 16.55
C PHE A 59 -7.21 7.52 17.02
N LEU A 60 -6.75 8.72 17.30
CA LEU A 60 -7.64 9.79 17.72
C LEU A 60 -8.60 10.17 16.59
N ALA A 61 -8.09 10.24 15.37
CA ALA A 61 -8.90 10.50 14.19
C ALA A 61 -9.95 9.40 13.94
N ALA A 62 -9.60 8.11 14.12
CA ALA A 62 -10.55 7.01 13.99
C ALA A 62 -11.64 7.06 15.04
N LYS A 63 -11.27 7.40 16.28
CA LYS A 63 -12.22 7.58 17.38
C LYS A 63 -13.18 8.72 17.07
N GLU A 64 -12.67 9.90 16.76
CA GLU A 64 -13.46 11.08 16.42
C GLU A 64 -14.37 10.82 15.22
N PHE A 65 -13.83 10.17 14.17
CA PHE A 65 -14.60 9.78 13.01
C PHE A 65 -15.78 8.88 13.36
N LYS A 66 -15.58 7.92 14.26
CA LYS A 66 -16.65 7.03 14.75
C LYS A 66 -17.66 7.75 15.64
N GLU A 67 -17.21 8.63 16.53
CA GLU A 67 -18.07 9.46 17.40
C GLU A 67 -18.98 10.37 16.57
N ASN A 68 -18.51 10.83 15.42
CA ASN A 68 -19.29 11.60 14.45
C ASN A 68 -20.18 10.73 13.52
N GLY A 69 -20.36 9.44 13.82
CA GLY A 69 -21.22 8.53 13.06
C GLY A 69 -20.58 7.98 11.77
N GLY A 70 -19.27 8.12 11.63
CA GLY A 70 -18.53 7.59 10.48
C GLY A 70 -18.61 6.07 10.37
N LYS A 71 -18.65 5.55 9.13
CA LYS A 71 -18.62 4.12 8.79
C LYS A 71 -17.20 3.73 8.44
N LEU A 72 -16.65 2.68 9.05
CA LEU A 72 -15.27 2.29 8.90
C LEU A 72 -15.15 0.81 8.53
N ALA A 73 -14.51 0.52 7.40
CA ALA A 73 -14.16 -0.84 6.98
C ALA A 73 -12.64 -1.05 7.13
N GLY A 74 -12.28 -2.09 7.89
CA GLY A 74 -10.90 -2.56 7.96
C GLY A 74 -10.59 -3.44 6.75
N CYS A 75 -9.56 -3.09 5.96
CA CYS A 75 -9.19 -3.82 4.76
C CYS A 75 -7.88 -4.59 4.96
N LEU A 76 -7.88 -5.85 4.55
CA LEU A 76 -6.71 -6.71 4.55
C LEU A 76 -6.32 -7.05 3.11
N CYS A 77 -5.11 -6.67 2.72
CA CYS A 77 -4.61 -6.68 1.34
C CYS A 77 -5.15 -5.56 0.44
N SER A 78 -5.15 -5.76 -0.90
CA SER A 78 -5.26 -4.68 -1.86
C SER A 78 -6.30 -4.91 -2.97
N TYR A 79 -7.03 -6.01 -2.94
CA TYR A 79 -8.04 -6.31 -3.96
C TYR A 79 -9.44 -5.82 -3.61
N THR A 80 -9.68 -5.41 -2.37
CA THR A 80 -10.95 -4.81 -1.97
C THR A 80 -11.23 -3.57 -2.86
N PRO A 81 -12.37 -3.55 -3.58
CA PRO A 81 -12.70 -2.42 -4.46
C PRO A 81 -13.05 -1.20 -3.63
N GLN A 82 -12.06 -0.32 -3.43
CA GLN A 82 -12.22 0.86 -2.57
C GLN A 82 -13.27 1.83 -3.11
N GLU A 83 -13.48 1.86 -4.43
CA GLU A 83 -14.54 2.64 -5.07
C GLU A 83 -15.94 2.26 -4.53
N LEU A 84 -16.12 1.00 -4.16
CA LEU A 84 -17.38 0.55 -3.59
C LEU A 84 -17.59 1.10 -2.17
N LEU A 85 -16.51 1.15 -1.38
CA LEU A 85 -16.53 1.75 -0.05
C LEU A 85 -16.78 3.27 -0.13
N ASP A 86 -16.06 3.95 -1.02
CA ASP A 86 -16.22 5.40 -1.23
C ASP A 86 -17.63 5.76 -1.70
N ALA A 87 -18.22 4.95 -2.59
CA ALA A 87 -19.60 5.14 -3.05
C ALA A 87 -20.61 5.04 -1.91
N GLY A 88 -20.34 4.18 -0.91
CA GLY A 88 -21.14 4.04 0.30
C GLY A 88 -20.81 5.01 1.43
N ASN A 89 -19.89 5.96 1.20
CA ASN A 89 -19.31 6.83 2.24
C ASN A 89 -18.78 6.02 3.43
N ILE A 90 -18.06 4.94 3.14
CA ILE A 90 -17.41 4.06 4.10
C ILE A 90 -15.91 4.29 4.00
N ALA A 91 -15.29 4.77 5.08
CA ALA A 91 -13.85 4.94 5.11
C ALA A 91 -13.15 3.56 5.16
N ALA A 92 -12.07 3.44 4.41
CA ALA A 92 -11.25 2.24 4.38
C ALA A 92 -9.95 2.45 5.18
N ILE A 93 -9.56 1.46 5.98
CA ILE A 93 -8.29 1.48 6.69
C ILE A 93 -7.57 0.14 6.58
N GLY A 94 -6.25 0.17 6.36
CA GLY A 94 -5.44 -1.04 6.32
C GLY A 94 -5.19 -1.63 7.70
N LEU A 95 -5.41 -2.94 7.86
CA LEU A 95 -5.28 -3.64 9.14
C LEU A 95 -4.03 -4.54 9.23
N CYS A 96 -3.06 -4.39 8.35
CA CYS A 96 -1.86 -5.23 8.41
C CYS A 96 -1.01 -4.93 9.65
N GLY A 97 -0.78 -5.93 10.48
CA GLY A 97 0.10 -5.84 11.65
C GLY A 97 1.56 -5.60 11.23
N THR A 98 2.16 -4.52 11.72
CA THR A 98 3.52 -4.10 11.34
C THR A 98 4.54 -4.29 12.46
N SER A 99 4.16 -4.94 13.57
CA SER A 99 5.02 -5.20 14.72
C SER A 99 4.99 -6.68 15.10
N ASN A 100 6.09 -7.16 15.63
CA ASN A 100 6.22 -8.53 16.13
C ASN A 100 5.73 -8.67 17.59
N GLU A 101 5.35 -7.58 18.24
CA GLU A 101 4.99 -7.53 19.67
C GLU A 101 3.91 -8.55 20.05
N THR A 102 2.91 -8.71 19.19
CA THR A 102 1.73 -9.55 19.46
C THR A 102 1.82 -10.97 18.88
N ILE A 103 2.93 -11.31 18.22
CA ILE A 103 3.13 -12.65 17.66
C ILE A 103 3.02 -13.77 18.73
N PRO A 104 3.58 -13.64 19.94
CA PRO A 104 3.44 -14.67 20.97
C PRO A 104 1.98 -14.97 21.34
N ASP A 105 1.11 -13.96 21.31
CA ASP A 105 -0.31 -14.15 21.59
C ASP A 105 -1.03 -14.87 20.44
N ALA A 106 -0.67 -14.55 19.22
CA ALA A 106 -1.19 -15.24 18.04
C ALA A 106 -0.74 -16.71 17.99
N GLU A 107 0.47 -17.02 18.43
CA GLU A 107 1.04 -18.39 18.44
C GLU A 107 0.39 -19.33 19.47
N LYS A 108 -0.48 -18.82 20.33
CA LYS A 108 -1.34 -19.66 21.19
C LYS A 108 -2.37 -20.45 20.38
N VAL A 109 -2.72 -19.95 19.18
CA VAL A 109 -3.75 -20.52 18.29
C VAL A 109 -3.19 -20.83 16.91
N LEU A 110 -2.34 -19.93 16.36
CA LEU A 110 -1.75 -20.07 15.03
C LEU A 110 -0.43 -20.83 15.06
N PRO A 111 -0.10 -21.61 14.03
CA PRO A 111 1.18 -22.31 13.93
C PRO A 111 2.39 -21.36 13.96
N LYS A 112 3.46 -21.78 14.65
CA LYS A 112 4.70 -20.98 14.78
C LYS A 112 5.38 -20.68 13.44
N ASN A 113 5.29 -21.58 12.48
CA ASN A 113 5.86 -21.45 11.14
C ASN A 113 5.00 -20.60 10.18
N LEU A 114 3.87 -20.06 10.66
CA LEU A 114 3.03 -19.18 9.84
C LEU A 114 3.70 -17.83 9.62
N CYS A 115 3.33 -17.16 8.51
CA CYS A 115 3.82 -15.85 8.13
C CYS A 115 3.73 -14.83 9.29
N PRO A 116 4.83 -14.12 9.64
CA PRO A 116 4.84 -13.14 10.73
C PRO A 116 3.79 -12.03 10.58
N LEU A 117 3.51 -11.60 9.33
CA LEU A 117 2.49 -10.59 9.07
C LEU A 117 1.10 -11.06 9.49
N ILE A 118 0.76 -12.33 9.20
CA ILE A 118 -0.52 -12.93 9.59
C ILE A 118 -0.61 -13.05 11.10
N LYS A 119 0.45 -13.57 11.73
CA LYS A 119 0.50 -13.70 13.19
C LYS A 119 0.42 -12.34 13.89
N GLY A 120 1.16 -11.34 13.41
CA GLY A 120 1.08 -9.98 13.94
C GLY A 120 -0.32 -9.39 13.81
N THR A 121 -0.94 -9.50 12.63
CA THR A 121 -2.31 -8.99 12.39
C THR A 121 -3.33 -9.64 13.34
N TYR A 122 -3.32 -10.96 13.47
CA TYR A 122 -4.22 -11.67 14.37
C TYR A 122 -3.92 -11.35 15.84
N GLY A 123 -2.64 -11.32 16.21
CA GLY A 123 -2.21 -10.98 17.56
C GLY A 123 -2.66 -9.59 18.00
N PHE A 124 -2.60 -8.60 17.12
CA PHE A 124 -3.14 -7.26 17.40
C PHE A 124 -4.66 -7.25 17.58
N ALA A 125 -5.38 -8.09 16.85
CA ALA A 125 -6.83 -8.21 17.01
C ALA A 125 -7.21 -8.89 18.34
N VAL A 126 -6.60 -10.03 18.66
CA VAL A 126 -6.92 -10.81 19.87
C VAL A 126 -6.50 -10.12 21.16
N THR A 127 -5.48 -9.26 21.12
CA THR A 127 -5.01 -8.47 22.27
C THR A 127 -5.66 -7.10 22.37
N GLU A 128 -6.56 -6.76 21.44
CA GLU A 128 -7.22 -5.45 21.33
C GLU A 128 -6.25 -4.26 21.25
N LYS A 129 -4.97 -4.53 20.90
CA LYS A 129 -3.95 -3.49 20.79
C LYS A 129 -4.02 -2.70 19.47
N CYS A 130 -4.82 -3.15 18.51
CA CYS A 130 -5.06 -2.43 17.27
C CYS A 130 -6.34 -1.59 17.36
N PRO A 131 -6.24 -0.26 17.52
CA PRO A 131 -7.41 0.60 17.58
C PRO A 131 -8.23 0.55 16.28
N TYR A 132 -7.58 0.34 15.16
CA TYR A 132 -8.25 0.28 13.86
C TYR A 132 -9.12 -0.96 13.71
N THR A 133 -8.66 -2.12 14.19
CA THR A 133 -9.49 -3.32 14.28
C THR A 133 -10.67 -3.08 15.21
N TYR A 134 -10.44 -2.42 16.34
CA TYR A 134 -11.47 -2.11 17.32
C TYR A 134 -12.57 -1.21 16.73
N PHE A 135 -12.20 -0.10 16.07
CA PHE A 135 -13.15 0.87 15.52
C PHE A 135 -13.79 0.45 14.18
N SER A 136 -13.25 -0.54 13.48
CA SER A 136 -13.85 -1.04 12.24
C SER A 136 -15.23 -1.65 12.51
N ASP A 137 -16.20 -1.35 11.65
CA ASP A 137 -17.55 -1.92 11.70
C ASP A 137 -17.60 -3.31 11.07
N ILE A 138 -16.71 -3.53 10.10
CA ILE A 138 -16.53 -4.78 9.37
C ILE A 138 -15.08 -4.87 8.92
N ILE A 139 -14.56 -6.10 8.86
CA ILE A 139 -13.28 -6.38 8.22
C ILE A 139 -13.55 -7.02 6.86
N ILE A 140 -12.83 -6.56 5.84
CA ILE A 140 -12.87 -7.13 4.50
C ILE A 140 -11.52 -7.75 4.20
N GLY A 141 -11.53 -9.03 3.91
CA GLY A 141 -10.35 -9.80 3.54
C GLY A 141 -10.52 -10.47 2.19
N GLU A 142 -9.43 -11.01 1.66
CA GLU A 142 -9.40 -11.65 0.35
C GLU A 142 -8.61 -12.96 0.42
N THR A 143 -9.00 -13.95 -0.38
CA THR A 143 -8.36 -15.27 -0.39
C THR A 143 -6.99 -15.29 -1.08
N THR A 144 -6.11 -14.35 -0.70
CA THR A 144 -4.78 -14.16 -1.30
C THR A 144 -3.76 -15.25 -0.94
N CYS A 145 -3.90 -15.86 0.24
CA CYS A 145 -3.04 -16.99 0.63
C CYS A 145 -3.74 -17.86 1.69
N ASP A 146 -3.30 -19.12 1.81
CA ASP A 146 -3.96 -20.10 2.68
C ASP A 146 -3.90 -19.74 4.16
N GLY A 147 -2.78 -19.18 4.61
CA GLY A 147 -2.66 -18.72 5.99
C GLY A 147 -3.66 -17.62 6.37
N LYS A 148 -3.96 -16.71 5.44
CA LYS A 148 -4.98 -15.69 5.66
C LYS A 148 -6.38 -16.28 5.71
N LYS A 149 -6.72 -17.20 4.83
CA LYS A 149 -8.03 -17.86 4.84
C LYS A 149 -8.34 -18.41 6.23
N LYS A 150 -7.37 -19.09 6.86
CA LYS A 150 -7.53 -19.62 8.20
C LYS A 150 -7.59 -18.54 9.28
N MET A 151 -6.76 -17.51 9.15
CA MET A 151 -6.83 -16.37 10.05
C MET A 151 -8.19 -15.68 10.01
N TYR A 152 -8.84 -15.57 8.85
CA TYR A 152 -10.14 -14.93 8.73
C TYR A 152 -11.25 -15.66 9.48
N GLU A 153 -11.21 -16.99 9.51
CA GLU A 153 -12.16 -17.77 10.32
C GLU A 153 -12.07 -17.38 11.79
N LEU A 154 -10.84 -17.33 12.33
CA LEU A 154 -10.59 -16.95 13.71
C LEU A 154 -10.88 -15.47 13.97
N LEU A 155 -10.55 -14.62 13.01
CA LEU A 155 -10.79 -13.17 13.12
C LEU A 155 -12.28 -12.84 13.16
N ASN A 156 -13.11 -13.63 12.45
CA ASN A 156 -14.55 -13.46 12.45
C ASN A 156 -15.20 -13.75 13.83
N GLU A 157 -14.53 -14.50 14.69
CA GLU A 157 -14.97 -14.69 16.09
C GLU A 157 -14.81 -13.42 16.92
N ILE A 158 -13.87 -12.54 16.54
CA ILE A 158 -13.56 -11.29 17.23
C ILE A 158 -14.33 -10.12 16.62
N LYS A 159 -14.32 -10.02 15.30
CA LYS A 159 -14.92 -8.94 14.53
C LYS A 159 -15.50 -9.48 13.22
N GLU A 160 -16.72 -9.09 12.89
CA GLU A 160 -17.36 -9.50 11.64
C GLU A 160 -16.41 -9.32 10.46
N THR A 161 -16.13 -10.43 9.79
CA THR A 161 -15.15 -10.49 8.71
C THR A 161 -15.80 -11.03 7.45
N TYR A 162 -15.84 -10.21 6.40
CA TYR A 162 -16.28 -10.61 5.06
C TYR A 162 -15.07 -10.99 4.22
N VAL A 163 -15.10 -12.17 3.60
CA VAL A 163 -13.98 -12.69 2.82
C VAL A 163 -14.38 -12.79 1.36
N MET A 164 -13.75 -11.98 0.51
CA MET A 164 -13.91 -12.03 -0.94
C MET A 164 -13.10 -13.19 -1.50
N GLN A 165 -13.72 -13.99 -2.36
CA GLN A 165 -13.05 -15.08 -3.04
C GLN A 165 -12.35 -14.59 -4.31
N LEU A 166 -11.03 -14.75 -4.38
CA LEU A 166 -10.27 -14.50 -5.59
C LEU A 166 -10.28 -15.75 -6.49
N PRO A 167 -10.40 -15.59 -7.82
CA PRO A 167 -10.19 -16.68 -8.75
C PRO A 167 -8.78 -17.26 -8.61
N GLN A 168 -8.66 -18.59 -8.51
CA GLN A 168 -7.36 -19.26 -8.37
C GLN A 168 -6.45 -19.03 -9.60
N GLY A 169 -7.02 -18.97 -10.79
CA GLY A 169 -6.30 -18.72 -12.02
C GLY A 169 -6.95 -17.57 -12.80
N GLN A 170 -6.19 -16.51 -13.00
CA GLN A 170 -6.67 -15.34 -13.75
C GLN A 170 -6.97 -15.63 -15.23
N ASP A 171 -6.35 -16.68 -15.79
CA ASP A 171 -6.50 -17.08 -17.20
C ASP A 171 -7.72 -17.97 -17.45
N ARG A 172 -8.47 -18.31 -16.40
CA ARG A 172 -9.69 -19.13 -16.56
C ARG A 172 -10.79 -18.32 -17.21
N PRO A 173 -11.58 -18.91 -18.14
CA PRO A 173 -12.67 -18.21 -18.83
C PRO A 173 -13.67 -17.56 -17.87
N TYR A 174 -13.92 -18.17 -16.73
CA TYR A 174 -14.88 -17.74 -15.71
C TYR A 174 -14.27 -16.83 -14.62
N ALA A 175 -12.97 -16.51 -14.68
CA ALA A 175 -12.31 -15.75 -13.61
C ALA A 175 -12.92 -14.36 -13.43
N ARG A 176 -13.27 -13.69 -14.53
CA ARG A 176 -13.92 -12.37 -14.49
C ARG A 176 -15.32 -12.42 -13.91
N ASP A 177 -16.06 -13.48 -14.23
CA ASP A 177 -17.44 -13.65 -13.76
C ASP A 177 -17.46 -13.89 -12.25
N ILE A 178 -16.56 -14.75 -11.75
CA ILE A 178 -16.38 -14.96 -10.29
C ILE A 178 -16.05 -13.63 -9.61
N TRP A 179 -15.10 -12.87 -10.15
CA TRP A 179 -14.70 -11.61 -9.55
C TRP A 179 -15.84 -10.59 -9.56
N TYR A 180 -16.59 -10.51 -10.64
CA TYR A 180 -17.73 -9.63 -10.74
C TYR A 180 -18.81 -9.98 -9.70
N GLU A 181 -19.14 -11.24 -9.57
CA GLU A 181 -20.11 -11.73 -8.58
C GLU A 181 -19.65 -11.41 -7.14
N GLU A 182 -18.36 -11.62 -6.83
CA GLU A 182 -17.81 -11.29 -5.52
C GLU A 182 -17.91 -9.78 -5.21
N VAL A 183 -17.71 -8.92 -6.19
CA VAL A 183 -17.90 -7.46 -6.02
C VAL A 183 -19.37 -7.13 -5.79
N CYS A 184 -20.30 -7.78 -6.52
CA CYS A 184 -21.74 -7.62 -6.33
C CYS A 184 -22.20 -8.10 -4.94
N LEU A 185 -21.68 -9.24 -4.47
CA LEU A 185 -21.95 -9.76 -3.15
C LEU A 185 -21.43 -8.84 -2.04
N LEU A 186 -20.21 -8.29 -2.21
CA LEU A 186 -19.69 -7.31 -1.27
C LEU A 186 -20.57 -6.05 -1.23
N LYS A 187 -21.01 -5.54 -2.40
CA LYS A 187 -21.92 -4.40 -2.47
C LYS A 187 -23.17 -4.65 -1.63
N LYS A 188 -23.83 -5.78 -1.87
CA LYS A 188 -25.03 -6.19 -1.13
C LYS A 188 -24.77 -6.30 0.37
N LYS A 189 -23.64 -6.90 0.77
CA LYS A 189 -23.24 -7.02 2.18
C LYS A 189 -23.06 -5.66 2.85
N LEU A 190 -22.46 -4.69 2.15
CA LEU A 190 -22.26 -3.33 2.68
C LEU A 190 -23.58 -2.56 2.77
N GLU A 191 -24.46 -2.69 1.77
CA GLU A 191 -25.78 -2.09 1.79
C GLU A 191 -26.62 -2.61 2.98
N GLU A 192 -26.61 -3.92 3.20
CA GLU A 192 -27.29 -4.56 4.34
C GLU A 192 -26.68 -4.14 5.68
N LYS A 193 -25.35 -4.17 5.79
CA LYS A 193 -24.64 -3.86 7.04
C LYS A 193 -24.87 -2.43 7.50
N PHE A 194 -24.86 -1.48 6.58
CA PHE A 194 -24.91 -0.07 6.90
C PHE A 194 -26.27 0.60 6.65
N GLY A 195 -27.25 -0.16 6.15
CA GLY A 195 -28.58 0.38 5.82
C GLY A 195 -28.53 1.46 4.76
N ILE A 196 -27.71 1.30 3.73
CA ILE A 196 -27.48 2.26 2.65
C ILE A 196 -27.82 1.63 1.30
N THR A 197 -27.97 2.49 0.28
CA THR A 197 -28.06 2.08 -1.12
C THR A 197 -26.92 2.73 -1.90
N ILE A 198 -26.16 1.93 -2.62
CA ILE A 198 -25.04 2.38 -3.46
C ILE A 198 -25.54 2.43 -4.91
N THR A 199 -25.70 3.63 -5.46
CA THR A 199 -26.17 3.82 -6.82
C THR A 199 -25.04 3.78 -7.85
N ASP A 200 -25.39 3.58 -9.11
CA ASP A 200 -24.42 3.67 -10.21
C ASP A 200 -23.78 5.05 -10.33
N GLU A 201 -24.50 6.11 -9.96
CA GLU A 201 -23.96 7.46 -9.95
C GLU A 201 -22.91 7.65 -8.86
N ASP A 202 -23.15 7.10 -7.65
CA ASP A 202 -22.18 7.08 -6.56
C ASP A 202 -20.91 6.33 -6.96
N LEU A 203 -21.06 5.18 -7.61
CA LEU A 203 -19.92 4.41 -8.12
C LEU A 203 -19.13 5.20 -9.16
N ARG A 204 -19.80 5.84 -10.11
CA ARG A 204 -19.11 6.68 -11.11
C ARG A 204 -18.38 7.87 -10.48
N ARG A 205 -18.96 8.49 -9.45
CA ARG A 205 -18.32 9.55 -8.68
C ARG A 205 -17.07 9.00 -7.97
N ALA A 206 -17.19 7.90 -7.26
CA ALA A 206 -16.10 7.25 -6.54
C ALA A 206 -14.94 6.87 -7.47
N VAL A 207 -15.24 6.27 -8.63
CA VAL A 207 -14.23 5.92 -9.65
C VAL A 207 -13.49 7.16 -10.15
N ARG A 208 -14.19 8.29 -10.38
CA ARG A 208 -13.52 9.54 -10.80
C ARG A 208 -12.52 10.02 -9.75
N VAL A 209 -12.95 10.10 -8.51
CA VAL A 209 -12.08 10.57 -7.40
C VAL A 209 -10.89 9.62 -7.17
N ARG A 210 -11.11 8.30 -7.20
CA ARG A 210 -10.00 7.32 -7.09
C ARG A 210 -9.02 7.42 -8.26
N ASN A 211 -9.50 7.72 -9.46
CA ASN A 211 -8.61 7.93 -10.60
C ASN A 211 -7.75 9.20 -10.44
N GLU A 212 -8.29 10.26 -9.82
CA GLU A 212 -7.48 11.43 -9.45
C GLU A 212 -6.40 11.08 -8.43
N GLN A 213 -6.73 10.27 -7.41
CA GLN A 213 -5.75 9.77 -6.45
C GLN A 213 -4.66 8.95 -7.15
N ARG A 214 -5.05 7.99 -8.01
CA ARG A 214 -4.10 7.17 -8.77
C ARG A 214 -3.17 8.02 -9.64
N LYS A 215 -3.73 9.06 -10.29
CA LYS A 215 -2.91 10.00 -11.07
C LYS A 215 -1.89 10.71 -10.22
N ALA A 216 -2.28 11.24 -9.06
CA ALA A 216 -1.36 11.90 -8.13
C ALA A 216 -0.27 10.94 -7.61
N LEU A 217 -0.62 9.69 -7.33
CA LEU A 217 0.33 8.65 -6.96
C LEU A 217 1.30 8.32 -8.11
N CYS A 218 0.82 8.21 -9.35
CA CYS A 218 1.68 8.00 -10.51
C CYS A 218 2.70 9.15 -10.66
N GLU A 219 2.26 10.40 -10.54
CA GLU A 219 3.15 11.56 -10.57
C GLU A 219 4.22 11.51 -9.48
N MET A 220 3.87 11.03 -8.29
CA MET A 220 4.85 10.80 -7.21
C MET A 220 5.85 9.70 -7.57
N TYR A 221 5.41 8.61 -8.19
CA TYR A 221 6.29 7.53 -8.65
C TYR A 221 7.23 7.98 -9.76
N GLU A 222 6.77 8.83 -10.68
CA GLU A 222 7.60 9.38 -11.76
C GLU A 222 8.80 10.18 -11.25
N LEU A 223 8.71 10.75 -10.05
CA LEU A 223 9.86 11.44 -9.42
C LEU A 223 11.04 10.51 -9.18
N GLN A 224 10.80 9.19 -9.06
CA GLN A 224 11.89 8.22 -8.88
C GLN A 224 12.71 7.98 -10.16
N ALA A 225 12.20 8.38 -11.32
CA ALA A 225 12.92 8.31 -12.59
C ALA A 225 13.95 9.45 -12.75
N LEU A 226 13.86 10.49 -11.94
CA LEU A 226 14.82 11.59 -11.96
C LEU A 226 16.16 11.14 -11.36
N CYS A 227 17.27 11.71 -11.86
CA CYS A 227 18.61 11.35 -11.43
C CYS A 227 19.40 12.56 -10.90
N PRO A 228 19.79 12.55 -9.61
CA PRO A 228 19.30 11.65 -8.55
C PRO A 228 17.84 11.96 -8.21
N PRO A 229 17.06 10.97 -7.69
CA PRO A 229 15.67 11.22 -7.37
C PRO A 229 15.53 12.26 -6.24
N PRO A 230 14.51 13.13 -6.29
CA PRO A 230 14.30 14.16 -5.28
C PRO A 230 13.84 13.62 -3.93
N MET A 231 13.41 12.36 -3.89
CA MET A 231 12.82 11.67 -2.76
C MET A 231 13.48 10.30 -2.59
N ARG A 232 13.77 9.91 -1.35
CA ARG A 232 14.28 8.56 -1.06
C ARG A 232 13.16 7.52 -1.17
N GLY A 233 13.51 6.28 -1.52
CA GLY A 233 12.54 5.19 -1.54
C GLY A 233 11.84 4.96 -0.20
N THR A 234 12.53 5.19 0.94
CA THR A 234 11.94 5.13 2.28
C THR A 234 10.91 6.23 2.52
N GLU A 235 11.16 7.44 2.03
CA GLU A 235 10.24 8.57 2.11
C GLU A 235 8.97 8.31 1.30
N MET A 236 9.15 7.80 0.07
CA MET A 236 8.04 7.39 -0.78
C MET A 236 7.20 6.28 -0.12
N MET A 237 7.84 5.24 0.43
CA MET A 237 7.14 4.18 1.14
C MET A 237 6.34 4.72 2.33
N LEU A 238 6.92 5.65 3.09
CA LEU A 238 6.23 6.29 4.19
C LEU A 238 5.03 7.11 3.72
N ALA A 239 5.18 7.89 2.65
CA ALA A 239 4.07 8.66 2.07
C ALA A 239 2.92 7.75 1.62
N LEU A 240 3.23 6.64 0.93
CA LEU A 240 2.23 5.65 0.50
C LEU A 240 1.51 5.01 1.68
N GLN A 241 2.25 4.52 2.67
CA GLN A 241 1.67 3.82 3.81
C GLN A 241 0.86 4.75 4.73
N LYS A 242 1.33 5.96 4.95
CA LYS A 242 0.72 6.88 5.90
C LYS A 242 -0.46 7.62 5.32
N GLY A 243 -0.49 7.85 4.01
CA GLY A 243 -1.65 8.39 3.32
C GLY A 243 -2.92 7.56 3.54
N THR A 244 -2.77 6.24 3.77
CA THR A 244 -3.92 5.36 4.04
C THR A 244 -4.59 5.58 5.40
N PHE A 245 -4.00 6.35 6.30
CA PHE A 245 -4.57 6.67 7.62
C PHE A 245 -5.33 8.00 7.65
N THR A 246 -5.47 8.68 6.53
CA THR A 246 -6.32 9.85 6.38
C THR A 246 -7.67 9.39 5.80
N PHE A 247 -8.77 9.59 6.51
CA PHE A 247 -10.09 9.08 6.11
C PHE A 247 -10.74 9.89 4.98
N ASP A 248 -10.34 11.15 4.82
CA ASP A 248 -10.80 12.00 3.73
C ASP A 248 -9.93 11.78 2.49
N LEU A 249 -10.54 11.23 1.43
CA LEU A 249 -9.86 10.95 0.18
C LEU A 249 -9.41 12.23 -0.56
N GLN A 250 -10.17 13.33 -0.48
CA GLN A 250 -9.78 14.61 -1.08
C GLN A 250 -8.55 15.19 -0.38
N GLN A 251 -8.49 15.08 0.94
CA GLN A 251 -7.32 15.49 1.71
C GLN A 251 -6.10 14.63 1.37
N GLN A 252 -6.28 13.30 1.19
CA GLN A 252 -5.19 12.43 0.72
C GLN A 252 -4.62 12.90 -0.63
N ILE A 253 -5.50 13.21 -1.59
CA ILE A 253 -5.11 13.68 -2.92
C ILE A 253 -4.36 15.01 -2.83
N SER A 254 -4.86 15.93 -2.01
CA SER A 254 -4.21 17.24 -1.78
C SER A 254 -2.82 17.07 -1.21
N ASN A 255 -2.67 16.26 -0.17
CA ASN A 255 -1.38 16.00 0.49
C ASN A 255 -0.37 15.38 -0.48
N ILE A 256 -0.79 14.42 -1.32
CA ILE A 256 0.09 13.81 -2.32
C ILE A 256 0.54 14.85 -3.37
N LYS A 257 -0.38 15.66 -3.89
CA LYS A 257 -0.07 16.70 -4.88
C LYS A 257 0.91 17.76 -4.30
N GLU A 258 0.68 18.16 -3.06
CA GLU A 258 1.56 19.11 -2.36
C GLU A 258 2.97 18.52 -2.21
N LEU A 259 3.08 17.27 -1.74
CA LEU A 259 4.35 16.57 -1.64
C LEU A 259 5.08 16.47 -2.98
N VAL A 260 4.36 16.16 -4.07
CA VAL A 260 4.93 16.10 -5.42
C VAL A 260 5.45 17.47 -5.85
N ASN A 261 4.69 18.52 -5.61
CA ASN A 261 5.08 19.88 -5.99
C ASN A 261 6.32 20.37 -5.19
N GLU A 262 6.35 20.10 -3.89
CA GLU A 262 7.52 20.42 -3.05
C GLU A 262 8.76 19.66 -3.51
N ALA A 263 8.62 18.36 -3.80
CA ALA A 263 9.73 17.54 -4.27
C ALA A 263 10.26 18.01 -5.64
N LYS A 264 9.37 18.40 -6.57
CA LYS A 264 9.74 18.99 -7.87
C LYS A 264 10.49 20.32 -7.68
N ALA A 265 9.93 21.23 -6.89
CA ALA A 265 10.55 22.52 -6.61
C ALA A 265 11.93 22.38 -5.93
N ALA A 266 12.05 21.46 -4.99
CA ALA A 266 13.35 21.15 -4.36
C ALA A 266 14.36 20.58 -5.36
N TYR A 267 13.90 19.73 -6.29
CA TYR A 267 14.75 19.21 -7.36
C TYR A 267 15.27 20.32 -8.28
N GLU A 268 14.42 21.26 -8.69
CA GLU A 268 14.76 22.41 -9.54
C GLU A 268 15.77 23.34 -8.84
N ARG A 269 15.66 23.52 -7.52
CA ARG A 269 16.66 24.27 -6.73
C ARG A 269 17.98 23.53 -6.53
N GLY A 270 18.15 22.34 -7.09
CA GLY A 270 19.34 21.52 -6.93
C GLY A 270 19.47 20.84 -5.56
N GLU A 271 18.42 20.86 -4.74
CA GLU A 271 18.39 20.17 -3.46
C GLU A 271 18.25 18.67 -3.68
N ARG A 272 18.93 17.88 -2.86
CA ARG A 272 18.90 16.41 -2.95
C ARG A 272 18.70 15.83 -1.57
N PRO A 273 17.95 14.71 -1.46
CA PRO A 273 17.75 14.06 -0.17
C PRO A 273 19.10 13.60 0.40
N VAL A 274 19.31 13.80 1.69
CA VAL A 274 20.47 13.28 2.39
C VAL A 274 20.41 11.75 2.39
N PRO A 275 21.47 11.04 2.00
CA PRO A 275 21.49 9.57 2.08
C PRO A 275 21.18 9.10 3.51
N PHE A 276 20.29 8.11 3.62
CA PHE A 276 19.91 7.56 4.92
C PHE A 276 21.14 7.06 5.69
N GLY A 277 21.32 7.59 6.89
CA GLY A 277 22.40 7.18 7.78
C GLY A 277 23.69 7.97 7.58
N GLY A 278 23.71 9.30 7.65
CA GLY A 278 24.85 10.24 7.70
C GLY A 278 26.28 9.74 8.04
N ARG A 279 26.46 8.45 8.19
CA ARG A 279 27.74 7.76 8.14
C ARG A 279 27.97 7.34 6.70
N LYS A 280 29.01 7.89 6.09
CA LYS A 280 29.67 7.25 4.96
C LYS A 280 29.87 5.77 5.36
N ARG A 281 28.98 4.86 4.94
CA ARG A 281 29.44 3.51 4.74
C ARG A 281 30.45 3.64 3.63
N GLN A 282 31.72 3.77 3.98
CA GLN A 282 32.76 3.31 3.09
C GLN A 282 32.33 1.90 2.73
N PHE A 283 31.90 1.71 1.50
CA PHE A 283 31.85 0.40 0.91
C PHE A 283 33.32 -0.05 0.94
N ASP A 284 33.67 -0.79 1.98
CA ASP A 284 34.93 -1.48 2.06
C ASP A 284 34.80 -2.63 1.04
N ASP A 285 35.38 -2.43 -0.13
CA ASP A 285 35.48 -3.41 -1.20
C ASP A 285 36.12 -4.75 -0.75
N ARG A 286 36.59 -4.82 0.48
CA ARG A 286 37.19 -6.00 1.10
C ARG A 286 36.19 -6.99 1.66
N ARG A 287 34.87 -6.75 1.68
CA ARG A 287 33.87 -7.68 2.18
C ARG A 287 33.24 -8.58 1.10
N GLY A 288 33.89 -8.74 -0.04
CA GLY A 288 33.49 -9.66 -1.11
C GLY A 288 33.98 -11.11 -0.94
N ARG A 289 34.68 -11.45 0.13
CA ARG A 289 35.05 -12.86 0.40
C ARG A 289 34.44 -13.31 1.72
N PRO A 290 33.65 -14.40 1.72
CA PRO A 290 33.32 -15.05 2.97
C PRO A 290 34.64 -15.48 3.66
N PRO A 291 34.70 -15.47 5.01
CA PRO A 291 35.85 -15.97 5.71
C PRO A 291 36.11 -17.41 5.28
N ALA A 292 37.38 -17.72 4.96
CA ALA A 292 37.81 -19.08 4.72
C ALA A 292 37.42 -19.95 5.91
N HIS A 293 36.79 -21.07 5.66
CA HIS A 293 36.50 -22.04 6.69
C HIS A 293 37.85 -22.48 7.30
N PRO A 294 37.96 -22.59 8.65
CA PRO A 294 39.13 -23.15 9.26
C PRO A 294 39.14 -24.66 8.99
N GLY A 295 39.77 -25.08 7.91
CA GLY A 295 39.83 -26.48 7.52
C GLY A 295 40.26 -26.78 6.10
N ASP A 296 40.64 -25.77 5.29
CA ASP A 296 41.28 -25.97 3.98
C ASP A 296 42.76 -25.60 4.03
#